data_7289a2eb9b82c5bbb473532134106410
#
_entry.id   7289a2eb9b82c5bbb473532134106410
#
_cell.length_a   1.000
_cell.length_b   1.000
_cell.length_c   1.000
_cell.angle_alpha   90.00
_cell.angle_beta   90.00
_cell.angle_gamma   90.00
#
_symmetry.space_group_name_H-M   'P 1'
#
loop_
_entity.id
_entity.type
_entity.pdbx_description
1 polymer ?
#
loop_
_entity_poly.entity_id
_entity_poly.type
_entity_poly.pdbx_seq_one_letter_code
_entity_poly.pdbx_strand_id
1 'polypeptide(L)'
;MKFYDREQELDLLKKAKRVAVVGRRRIGKTRLLEEAMPQDFIYLFFYSDASEAFIAGKWAAAIKQKDIYIPSLDKITDILEYIFHNIDQPIVIDEIQNSVKKFPGFISMLQQLMDTFKTRSVYITGSLISVMKKIVENYKSPIFGRFDFIIKLRELELQTILEIMSDLGYSREEALKYYSVFGGIPKYYELIETLRPTDFNDFIDLMFFRYPRPLYNEIYVMLKEEIGKDFSNYFGILHAVSQRGVTFNAIASALNMVSTSASKYLSSLIQDYELIRREQPISKKKKKTHYFIGSNIIDFWLKFGFSQQDQLDRGNDQLVYEDFLKRFPTFFSFKFETMVIRLLPSFLKRHGIGYRIIGKDWGKDYEFDFVVENENNIYIGEIKTGELNVPVEINKISAITRRETFYKNKTINYIFIANRFYNKTETDNILYVTPGQYFQS
;
A
#
# COMPACT_ATOMS: atom_id res chain seq x y z
N MET A 1 7.07 -12.95 -14.27
CA MET A 1 6.31 -13.44 -13.10
C MET A 1 4.93 -13.90 -13.53
N LYS A 2 4.40 -15.05 -13.04
CA LYS A 2 3.02 -15.51 -13.19
C LYS A 2 2.05 -14.42 -12.67
N PHE A 3 0.81 -14.41 -13.15
CA PHE A 3 -0.23 -13.54 -12.58
C PHE A 3 -0.81 -14.21 -11.34
N TYR A 4 -0.84 -13.49 -10.23
CA TYR A 4 -1.31 -13.98 -8.95
C TYR A 4 -2.44 -13.12 -8.44
N ASP A 5 -3.41 -13.75 -7.76
CA ASP A 5 -4.53 -13.05 -7.13
C ASP A 5 -5.35 -12.22 -8.15
N ARG A 6 -6.26 -11.39 -7.73
CA ARG A 6 -7.07 -10.48 -8.57
C ARG A 6 -8.27 -11.11 -9.27
N GLU A 7 -8.70 -12.30 -8.86
CA GLU A 7 -9.85 -12.99 -9.46
C GLU A 7 -11.11 -12.13 -9.42
N GLN A 8 -11.31 -11.37 -8.32
CA GLN A 8 -12.47 -10.48 -8.17
C GLN A 8 -12.40 -9.31 -9.14
N GLU A 9 -11.25 -8.66 -9.25
CA GLU A 9 -11.03 -7.55 -10.17
C GLU A 9 -11.14 -8.01 -11.63
N LEU A 10 -10.58 -9.18 -11.97
CA LEU A 10 -10.72 -9.78 -13.29
C LEU A 10 -12.18 -10.07 -13.65
N ASP A 11 -12.95 -10.63 -12.71
CA ASP A 11 -14.37 -10.93 -12.91
C ASP A 11 -15.18 -9.65 -13.15
N LEU A 12 -14.92 -8.58 -12.40
CA LEU A 12 -15.55 -7.28 -12.60
C LEU A 12 -15.20 -6.68 -13.97
N LEU A 13 -13.94 -6.73 -14.39
CA LEU A 13 -13.49 -6.23 -15.68
C LEU A 13 -14.12 -6.98 -16.86
N LYS A 14 -14.31 -8.29 -16.75
CA LYS A 14 -14.93 -9.12 -17.78
C LYS A 14 -16.45 -8.87 -17.91
N LYS A 15 -17.11 -8.47 -16.83
CA LYS A 15 -18.57 -8.25 -16.80
C LYS A 15 -18.99 -6.83 -17.17
N ALA A 16 -18.12 -5.85 -16.94
CA ALA A 16 -18.45 -4.44 -17.10
C ALA A 16 -17.90 -3.87 -18.41
N LYS A 17 -18.60 -2.86 -18.94
CA LYS A 17 -18.14 -2.12 -20.12
C LYS A 17 -17.37 -0.86 -19.78
N ARG A 18 -17.58 -0.29 -18.60
CA ARG A 18 -16.98 0.97 -18.20
C ARG A 18 -16.37 0.84 -16.82
N VAL A 19 -15.05 0.82 -16.74
CA VAL A 19 -14.34 0.63 -15.47
C VAL A 19 -13.22 1.65 -15.32
N ALA A 20 -13.13 2.25 -14.14
CA ALA A 20 -11.98 3.03 -13.72
C ALA A 20 -11.10 2.20 -12.79
N VAL A 21 -9.83 1.96 -13.15
CA VAL A 21 -8.86 1.24 -12.33
C VAL A 21 -7.89 2.25 -11.70
N VAL A 22 -8.03 2.46 -10.41
CA VAL A 22 -7.23 3.42 -9.64
C VAL A 22 -6.27 2.68 -8.73
N GLY A 23 -5.02 3.06 -8.72
CA GLY A 23 -4.03 2.44 -7.83
C GLY A 23 -2.64 3.01 -8.06
N ARG A 24 -1.78 2.92 -7.05
CA ARG A 24 -0.42 3.48 -7.12
C ARG A 24 0.38 2.96 -8.30
N ARG A 25 1.46 3.65 -8.62
CA ARG A 25 2.47 3.12 -9.54
C ARG A 25 2.93 1.73 -9.10
N ARG A 26 3.23 0.87 -10.08
CA ARG A 26 3.78 -0.48 -9.86
C ARG A 26 2.84 -1.50 -9.20
N ILE A 27 1.56 -1.14 -9.00
CA ILE A 27 0.56 -2.03 -8.41
C ILE A 27 -0.02 -3.07 -9.39
N GLY A 28 0.33 -2.96 -10.70
CA GLY A 28 -0.09 -3.91 -11.73
C GLY A 28 -1.38 -3.54 -12.45
N LYS A 29 -1.77 -2.24 -12.55
CA LYS A 29 -2.99 -1.79 -13.26
C LYS A 29 -3.02 -2.22 -14.71
N THR A 30 -1.98 -1.88 -15.48
CA THR A 30 -1.89 -2.19 -16.90
C THR A 30 -1.92 -3.70 -17.13
N ARG A 31 -1.16 -4.46 -16.34
CA ARG A 31 -1.14 -5.92 -16.42
C ARG A 31 -2.51 -6.56 -16.10
N LEU A 32 -3.24 -6.00 -15.13
CA LEU A 32 -4.60 -6.45 -14.82
C LEU A 32 -5.53 -6.26 -16.02
N LEU A 33 -5.41 -5.14 -16.73
CA LEU A 33 -6.20 -4.88 -17.95
C LEU A 33 -5.82 -5.82 -19.09
N GLU A 34 -4.52 -6.04 -19.31
CA GLU A 34 -4.02 -7.00 -20.32
C GLU A 34 -4.52 -8.42 -20.05
N GLU A 35 -4.56 -8.86 -18.79
CA GLU A 35 -5.06 -10.18 -18.39
C GLU A 35 -6.59 -10.31 -18.53
N ALA A 36 -7.33 -9.21 -18.30
CA ALA A 36 -8.79 -9.21 -18.32
C ALA A 36 -9.38 -9.12 -19.72
N MET A 37 -8.66 -8.48 -20.67
CA MET A 37 -9.21 -8.11 -21.96
C MET A 37 -8.68 -9.00 -23.08
N PRO A 38 -9.49 -9.18 -24.16
CA PRO A 38 -9.00 -9.77 -25.38
C PRO A 38 -7.85 -8.92 -25.93
N GLN A 39 -6.91 -9.53 -26.64
CA GLN A 39 -5.74 -8.85 -27.23
C GLN A 39 -6.08 -7.70 -28.19
N ASP A 40 -7.35 -7.51 -28.51
CA ASP A 40 -7.83 -6.53 -29.49
C ASP A 40 -8.54 -5.34 -28.83
N PHE A 41 -7.82 -4.57 -28.03
CA PHE A 41 -8.27 -3.28 -27.49
C PHE A 41 -7.39 -2.14 -27.95
N ILE A 42 -7.91 -0.92 -28.02
CA ILE A 42 -7.17 0.30 -28.34
C ILE A 42 -6.55 0.87 -27.07
N TYR A 43 -5.22 0.90 -27.00
CA TYR A 43 -4.47 1.40 -25.85
C TYR A 43 -3.95 2.82 -26.09
N LEU A 44 -4.42 3.76 -25.27
CA LEU A 44 -4.15 5.20 -25.36
C LEU A 44 -3.43 5.64 -24.08
N PHE A 45 -2.15 5.94 -24.16
CA PHE A 45 -1.36 6.37 -23.00
C PHE A 45 -1.22 7.90 -22.98
N PHE A 46 -1.46 8.52 -21.82
CA PHE A 46 -1.19 9.93 -21.59
C PHE A 46 0.21 10.16 -21.03
N TYR A 47 1.09 10.73 -21.84
CA TYR A 47 2.43 11.13 -21.42
C TYR A 47 2.38 12.43 -20.60
N SER A 48 3.07 12.48 -19.45
CA SER A 48 3.00 13.60 -18.48
C SER A 48 3.48 14.93 -19.07
N ASP A 49 4.57 14.93 -19.84
CA ASP A 49 5.25 16.16 -20.29
C ASP A 49 5.30 16.34 -21.80
N ALA A 50 4.51 15.57 -22.55
CA ALA A 50 4.45 15.63 -24.00
C ALA A 50 3.51 16.71 -24.53
N SER A 51 3.78 17.22 -25.74
CA SER A 51 2.85 18.07 -26.49
C SER A 51 1.63 17.29 -26.95
N GLU A 52 0.53 18.00 -27.29
CA GLU A 52 -0.68 17.36 -27.82
C GLU A 52 -0.39 16.61 -29.13
N ALA A 53 0.34 17.22 -30.05
CA ALA A 53 0.69 16.60 -31.32
C ALA A 53 1.53 15.32 -31.14
N PHE A 54 2.43 15.29 -30.16
CA PHE A 54 3.17 14.06 -29.83
C PHE A 54 2.25 12.95 -29.34
N ILE A 55 1.34 13.25 -28.41
CA ILE A 55 0.37 12.28 -27.88
C ILE A 55 -0.54 11.79 -29.01
N ALA A 56 -1.07 12.70 -29.81
CA ALA A 56 -1.91 12.40 -30.96
C ALA A 56 -1.18 11.47 -31.96
N GLY A 57 0.08 11.76 -32.29
CA GLY A 57 0.91 10.91 -33.13
C GLY A 57 1.12 9.49 -32.53
N LYS A 58 1.33 9.37 -31.23
CA LYS A 58 1.45 8.07 -30.53
C LYS A 58 0.14 7.29 -30.54
N TRP A 59 -1.00 7.94 -30.31
CA TRP A 59 -2.31 7.31 -30.37
C TRP A 59 -2.64 6.83 -31.78
N ALA A 60 -2.41 7.68 -32.82
CA ALA A 60 -2.58 7.28 -34.19
C ALA A 60 -1.67 6.09 -34.59
N ALA A 61 -0.43 6.07 -34.09
CA ALA A 61 0.48 4.95 -34.34
C ALA A 61 -0.01 3.64 -33.65
N ALA A 62 -0.52 3.74 -32.43
CA ALA A 62 -1.08 2.57 -31.72
C ALA A 62 -2.31 1.97 -32.46
N ILE A 63 -3.14 2.81 -33.06
CA ILE A 63 -4.28 2.38 -33.87
C ILE A 63 -3.79 1.71 -35.17
N LYS A 64 -2.83 2.33 -35.88
CA LYS A 64 -2.26 1.78 -37.12
C LYS A 64 -1.56 0.43 -36.91
N GLN A 65 -0.94 0.20 -35.76
CA GLN A 65 -0.33 -1.09 -35.42
C GLN A 65 -1.33 -2.27 -35.31
N LYS A 66 -2.62 -1.96 -35.26
CA LYS A 66 -3.73 -2.93 -35.30
C LYS A 66 -4.39 -3.06 -36.66
N ASP A 67 -3.71 -2.58 -37.72
CA ASP A 67 -4.21 -2.54 -39.10
C ASP A 67 -5.53 -1.78 -39.26
N ILE A 68 -5.80 -0.80 -38.36
CA ILE A 68 -6.97 0.06 -38.40
C ILE A 68 -6.59 1.38 -39.07
N TYR A 69 -7.36 1.76 -40.09
CA TYR A 69 -7.18 3.05 -40.73
C TYR A 69 -7.52 4.20 -39.79
N ILE A 70 -6.69 5.22 -39.75
CA ILE A 70 -6.95 6.51 -39.13
C ILE A 70 -6.45 7.64 -40.03
N PRO A 71 -7.25 8.70 -40.26
CA PRO A 71 -6.79 9.87 -40.99
C PRO A 71 -5.69 10.61 -40.22
N SER A 72 -5.02 11.58 -40.90
CA SER A 72 -4.06 12.43 -40.18
C SER A 72 -4.81 13.42 -39.30
N LEU A 73 -4.66 13.23 -37.97
CA LEU A 73 -5.29 14.05 -36.93
C LEU A 73 -4.22 14.51 -35.95
N ASP A 74 -4.20 15.81 -35.63
CA ASP A 74 -3.16 16.43 -34.80
C ASP A 74 -3.64 16.69 -33.34
N LYS A 75 -4.95 16.51 -33.07
CA LYS A 75 -5.54 16.70 -31.75
C LYS A 75 -6.00 15.38 -31.14
N ILE A 76 -5.73 15.20 -29.85
CA ILE A 76 -6.18 14.01 -29.12
C ILE A 76 -7.70 13.89 -29.06
N THR A 77 -8.41 15.03 -29.07
CA THR A 77 -9.88 15.07 -29.10
C THR A 77 -10.43 14.51 -30.42
N ASP A 78 -9.85 14.88 -31.54
CA ASP A 78 -10.32 14.45 -32.88
C ASP A 78 -10.04 12.92 -33.04
N ILE A 79 -8.91 12.45 -32.52
CA ILE A 79 -8.61 11.01 -32.50
C ILE A 79 -9.60 10.24 -31.60
N LEU A 80 -9.90 10.76 -30.43
CA LEU A 80 -10.84 10.12 -29.54
C LEU A 80 -12.24 10.04 -30.17
N GLU A 81 -12.71 11.14 -30.80
CA GLU A 81 -13.97 11.19 -31.52
C GLU A 81 -13.99 10.17 -32.67
N TYR A 82 -12.91 10.12 -33.46
CA TYR A 82 -12.76 9.13 -34.52
C TYR A 82 -12.87 7.71 -34.03
N ILE A 83 -12.21 7.37 -32.90
CA ILE A 83 -12.28 6.04 -32.29
C ILE A 83 -13.71 5.70 -31.90
N PHE A 84 -14.42 6.61 -31.26
CA PHE A 84 -15.80 6.35 -30.81
C PHE A 84 -16.77 6.11 -31.97
N HIS A 85 -16.54 6.76 -33.11
CA HIS A 85 -17.41 6.65 -34.30
C HIS A 85 -17.07 5.46 -35.21
N ASN A 86 -15.79 5.07 -35.31
CA ASN A 86 -15.32 4.20 -36.40
C ASN A 86 -14.68 2.90 -35.95
N ILE A 87 -14.38 2.73 -34.63
CA ILE A 87 -13.61 1.60 -34.11
C ILE A 87 -14.42 0.92 -33.00
N ASP A 88 -14.75 -0.36 -33.14
CA ASP A 88 -15.59 -1.08 -32.18
C ASP A 88 -14.87 -1.68 -30.98
N GLN A 89 -13.54 -1.82 -31.05
CA GLN A 89 -12.71 -2.39 -30.00
C GLN A 89 -12.86 -1.62 -28.68
N PRO A 90 -12.68 -2.28 -27.52
CA PRO A 90 -12.59 -1.64 -26.23
C PRO A 90 -11.49 -0.58 -26.17
N ILE A 91 -11.73 0.51 -25.49
CA ILE A 91 -10.78 1.61 -25.34
C ILE A 91 -10.19 1.60 -23.94
N VAL A 92 -8.87 1.58 -23.84
CA VAL A 92 -8.11 1.74 -22.59
C VAL A 92 -7.39 3.09 -22.63
N ILE A 93 -7.70 3.98 -21.69
CA ILE A 93 -7.02 5.26 -21.53
C ILE A 93 -6.18 5.17 -20.26
N ASP A 94 -4.87 5.01 -20.42
CA ASP A 94 -3.94 4.86 -19.30
C ASP A 94 -3.31 6.19 -18.90
N GLU A 95 -3.09 6.38 -17.59
CA GLU A 95 -2.56 7.58 -16.95
C GLU A 95 -3.40 8.85 -17.26
N ILE A 96 -4.74 8.70 -17.27
CA ILE A 96 -5.70 9.76 -17.65
C ILE A 96 -5.54 11.04 -16.79
N GLN A 97 -5.02 10.94 -15.57
CA GLN A 97 -4.78 12.11 -14.72
C GLN A 97 -3.83 13.13 -15.36
N ASN A 98 -2.98 12.71 -16.31
CA ASN A 98 -2.08 13.60 -17.02
C ASN A 98 -2.83 14.55 -17.98
N SER A 99 -4.07 14.22 -18.37
CA SER A 99 -4.91 15.09 -19.19
C SER A 99 -5.41 16.33 -18.44
N VAL A 100 -5.64 16.22 -17.11
CA VAL A 100 -6.38 17.23 -16.32
C VAL A 100 -5.77 18.63 -16.37
N LYS A 101 -4.44 18.72 -16.31
CA LYS A 101 -3.75 20.01 -16.32
C LYS A 101 -3.51 20.57 -17.70
N LYS A 102 -3.23 19.69 -18.67
CA LYS A 102 -2.81 20.09 -20.04
C LYS A 102 -3.96 20.21 -21.02
N PHE A 103 -4.98 19.39 -20.84
CA PHE A 103 -6.11 19.28 -21.76
C PHE A 103 -7.44 19.38 -20.99
N PRO A 104 -7.77 20.56 -20.42
CA PRO A 104 -8.90 20.71 -19.50
C PRO A 104 -10.25 20.32 -20.10
N GLY A 105 -10.40 20.40 -21.44
CA GLY A 105 -11.62 19.96 -22.16
C GLY A 105 -11.72 18.45 -22.37
N PHE A 106 -10.65 17.68 -22.19
CA PHE A 106 -10.62 16.26 -22.53
C PHE A 106 -11.63 15.42 -21.71
N ILE A 107 -11.71 15.64 -20.40
CA ILE A 107 -12.62 14.92 -19.52
C ILE A 107 -14.09 15.21 -19.88
N SER A 108 -14.42 16.47 -20.25
CA SER A 108 -15.77 16.84 -20.68
C SER A 108 -16.13 16.23 -22.03
N MET A 109 -15.17 16.17 -22.95
CA MET A 109 -15.37 15.51 -24.23
C MET A 109 -15.54 13.98 -24.06
N LEU A 110 -14.73 13.34 -23.24
CA LEU A 110 -14.89 11.94 -22.92
C LEU A 110 -16.29 11.68 -22.34
N GLN A 111 -16.78 12.55 -21.44
CA GLN A 111 -18.16 12.49 -20.95
C GLN A 111 -19.17 12.50 -22.09
N GLN A 112 -19.10 13.47 -22.99
CA GLN A 112 -20.05 13.62 -24.11
C GLN A 112 -20.06 12.37 -24.98
N LEU A 113 -18.89 11.84 -25.32
CA LEU A 113 -18.75 10.61 -26.11
C LEU A 113 -19.32 9.39 -25.38
N MET A 114 -19.06 9.24 -24.09
CA MET A 114 -19.63 8.17 -23.30
C MET A 114 -21.17 8.27 -23.17
N ASP A 115 -21.70 9.46 -23.11
CA ASP A 115 -23.16 9.69 -23.05
C ASP A 115 -23.84 9.40 -24.40
N THR A 116 -23.17 9.71 -25.51
CA THR A 116 -23.63 9.45 -26.88
C THR A 116 -23.54 7.96 -27.22
N PHE A 117 -22.38 7.34 -26.95
CA PHE A 117 -22.10 5.94 -27.30
C PHE A 117 -22.23 5.02 -26.10
N LYS A 118 -23.46 4.81 -25.62
CA LYS A 118 -23.76 4.10 -24.35
C LYS A 118 -23.25 2.65 -24.29
N THR A 119 -23.09 1.99 -25.41
CA THR A 119 -22.66 0.59 -25.51
C THR A 119 -21.14 0.39 -25.58
N ARG A 120 -20.39 1.47 -25.74
CA ARG A 120 -18.92 1.43 -25.89
C ARG A 120 -18.23 1.01 -24.59
N SER A 121 -17.27 0.13 -24.73
CA SER A 121 -16.41 -0.29 -23.62
C SER A 121 -15.25 0.69 -23.44
N VAL A 122 -15.19 1.32 -22.27
CA VAL A 122 -14.18 2.34 -21.93
C VAL A 122 -13.57 2.02 -20.57
N TYR A 123 -12.28 1.84 -20.56
CA TYR A 123 -11.50 1.59 -19.35
C TYR A 123 -10.50 2.72 -19.16
N ILE A 124 -10.47 3.29 -17.98
CA ILE A 124 -9.49 4.32 -17.64
C ILE A 124 -8.61 3.86 -16.50
N THR A 125 -7.34 4.25 -16.54
CA THR A 125 -6.45 4.02 -15.40
C THR A 125 -5.74 5.29 -14.98
N GLY A 126 -5.25 5.27 -13.73
CA GLY A 126 -4.41 6.33 -13.22
C GLY A 126 -3.68 5.94 -11.96
N SER A 127 -2.48 6.50 -11.81
CA SER A 127 -1.57 6.18 -10.70
C SER A 127 -1.58 7.20 -9.57
N LEU A 128 -2.02 8.45 -9.82
CA LEU A 128 -2.10 9.49 -8.81
C LEU A 128 -3.45 9.43 -8.08
N ILE A 129 -3.48 8.79 -6.92
CA ILE A 129 -4.72 8.50 -6.18
C ILE A 129 -5.54 9.75 -5.91
N SER A 130 -4.89 10.82 -5.44
CA SER A 130 -5.57 12.08 -5.10
C SER A 130 -6.23 12.75 -6.32
N VAL A 131 -5.61 12.65 -7.50
CA VAL A 131 -6.15 13.20 -8.75
C VAL A 131 -7.26 12.30 -9.30
N MET A 132 -7.06 10.99 -9.29
CA MET A 132 -8.06 10.03 -9.75
C MET A 132 -9.36 10.11 -8.94
N LYS A 133 -9.29 10.25 -7.61
CA LYS A 133 -10.48 10.52 -6.79
C LYS A 133 -11.26 11.75 -7.27
N LYS A 134 -10.56 12.82 -7.65
CA LYS A 134 -11.22 14.02 -8.21
C LYS A 134 -11.84 13.78 -9.58
N ILE A 135 -11.26 12.90 -10.38
CA ILE A 135 -11.77 12.55 -11.71
C ILE A 135 -13.02 11.66 -11.62
N VAL A 136 -12.98 10.59 -10.80
CA VAL A 136 -14.01 9.54 -10.84
C VAL A 136 -14.99 9.54 -9.67
N GLU A 137 -14.62 10.09 -8.50
CA GLU A 137 -15.44 10.06 -7.28
C GLU A 137 -16.04 11.43 -6.92
N ASN A 138 -15.52 12.53 -7.47
CA ASN A 138 -16.04 13.85 -7.17
C ASN A 138 -17.30 14.14 -8.01
N TYR A 139 -18.42 14.47 -7.35
CA TYR A 139 -19.68 14.80 -8.00
C TYR A 139 -19.63 15.97 -8.97
N LYS A 140 -18.61 16.84 -8.87
CA LYS A 140 -18.35 17.95 -9.81
C LYS A 140 -17.61 17.52 -11.07
N SER A 141 -17.11 16.30 -11.11
CA SER A 141 -16.41 15.80 -12.30
C SER A 141 -17.39 15.49 -13.42
N PRO A 142 -17.06 15.84 -14.66
CA PRO A 142 -17.90 15.50 -15.81
C PRO A 142 -18.23 14.01 -15.94
N ILE A 143 -17.27 13.12 -15.60
CA ILE A 143 -17.46 11.67 -15.74
C ILE A 143 -17.90 10.96 -14.46
N PHE A 144 -18.30 11.73 -13.42
CA PHE A 144 -18.89 11.14 -12.21
C PHE A 144 -20.13 10.30 -12.54
N GLY A 145 -20.21 9.10 -11.96
CA GLY A 145 -21.34 8.18 -12.14
C GLY A 145 -21.45 7.54 -13.53
N ARG A 146 -20.41 7.62 -14.39
CA ARG A 146 -20.42 7.04 -15.75
C ARG A 146 -19.64 5.74 -15.87
N PHE A 147 -19.10 5.27 -14.79
CA PHE A 147 -18.42 3.97 -14.69
C PHE A 147 -19.31 2.96 -13.96
N ASP A 148 -19.39 1.75 -14.48
CA ASP A 148 -20.07 0.63 -13.85
C ASP A 148 -19.38 0.26 -12.53
N PHE A 149 -18.03 0.28 -12.55
CA PHE A 149 -17.20 0.04 -11.37
C PHE A 149 -16.01 0.98 -11.31
N ILE A 150 -15.62 1.33 -10.07
CA ILE A 150 -14.36 1.97 -9.74
C ILE A 150 -13.56 0.96 -8.92
N ILE A 151 -12.55 0.34 -9.53
CA ILE A 151 -11.68 -0.65 -8.91
C ILE A 151 -10.50 0.08 -8.27
N LYS A 152 -10.42 0.04 -6.94
CA LYS A 152 -9.26 0.53 -6.19
C LYS A 152 -8.27 -0.62 -6.01
N LEU A 153 -7.31 -0.70 -6.91
CA LEU A 153 -6.31 -1.75 -6.90
C LEU A 153 -5.33 -1.52 -5.73
N ARG A 154 -5.32 -2.46 -4.80
CA ARG A 154 -4.47 -2.42 -3.60
C ARG A 154 -3.22 -3.28 -3.79
N GLU A 155 -2.30 -3.18 -2.84
CA GLU A 155 -1.17 -4.11 -2.73
C GLU A 155 -1.68 -5.56 -2.62
N LEU A 156 -0.92 -6.51 -3.15
CA LEU A 156 -1.18 -7.94 -2.96
C LEU A 156 -1.17 -8.28 -1.47
N GLU A 157 -2.00 -9.24 -1.09
CA GLU A 157 -2.04 -9.69 0.28
C GLU A 157 -0.74 -10.43 0.66
N LEU A 158 -0.41 -10.41 1.96
CA LEU A 158 0.80 -11.10 2.45
C LEU A 158 0.83 -12.57 2.04
N GLN A 159 -0.32 -13.25 2.06
CA GLN A 159 -0.42 -14.65 1.69
C GLN A 159 0.00 -14.88 0.24
N THR A 160 -0.45 -14.02 -0.68
CA THR A 160 -0.05 -14.04 -2.08
C THR A 160 1.46 -13.82 -2.24
N ILE A 161 2.03 -12.92 -1.46
CA ILE A 161 3.48 -12.70 -1.50
C ILE A 161 4.27 -13.91 -0.97
N LEU A 162 3.78 -14.58 0.07
CA LEU A 162 4.38 -15.83 0.55
C LEU A 162 4.35 -16.92 -0.53
N GLU A 163 3.26 -17.02 -1.30
CA GLU A 163 3.14 -17.92 -2.44
C GLU A 163 4.14 -17.56 -3.55
N ILE A 164 4.17 -16.29 -3.98
CA ILE A 164 5.12 -15.80 -5.00
C ILE A 164 6.57 -16.14 -4.60
N MET A 165 6.96 -15.82 -3.38
CA MET A 165 8.33 -16.04 -2.92
C MET A 165 8.66 -17.53 -2.80
N SER A 166 7.70 -18.36 -2.41
CA SER A 166 7.82 -19.81 -2.41
C SER A 166 8.01 -20.35 -3.84
N ASP A 167 7.22 -19.89 -4.81
CA ASP A 167 7.37 -20.27 -6.23
C ASP A 167 8.74 -19.85 -6.80
N LEU A 168 9.31 -18.77 -6.28
CA LEU A 168 10.66 -18.32 -6.61
C LEU A 168 11.77 -19.07 -5.86
N GLY A 169 11.45 -19.96 -4.91
CA GLY A 169 12.39 -20.78 -4.16
C GLY A 169 12.94 -20.15 -2.89
N TYR A 170 12.38 -19.02 -2.44
CA TYR A 170 12.78 -18.35 -1.19
C TYR A 170 12.07 -18.97 0.02
N SER A 171 12.77 -18.98 1.14
CA SER A 171 12.18 -19.39 2.42
C SER A 171 11.10 -18.40 2.89
N ARG A 172 10.22 -18.87 3.76
CA ARG A 172 9.18 -18.01 4.35
C ARG A 172 9.79 -16.87 5.16
N GLU A 173 10.90 -17.09 5.85
CA GLU A 173 11.58 -16.06 6.61
C GLU A 173 12.10 -14.94 5.69
N GLU A 174 12.70 -15.28 4.57
CA GLU A 174 13.14 -14.32 3.56
C GLU A 174 11.94 -13.58 2.95
N ALA A 175 10.87 -14.30 2.63
CA ALA A 175 9.64 -13.67 2.13
C ALA A 175 9.09 -12.60 3.08
N LEU A 176 9.09 -12.87 4.39
CA LEU A 176 8.68 -11.89 5.40
C LEU A 176 9.63 -10.69 5.49
N LYS A 177 10.96 -10.90 5.34
CA LYS A 177 11.93 -9.80 5.28
C LYS A 177 11.67 -8.92 4.04
N TYR A 178 11.51 -9.50 2.86
CA TYR A 178 11.17 -8.77 1.64
C TYR A 178 9.84 -8.02 1.78
N TYR A 179 8.80 -8.67 2.30
CA TYR A 179 7.51 -8.03 2.53
C TYR A 179 7.61 -6.86 3.52
N SER A 180 8.47 -6.93 4.53
CA SER A 180 8.67 -5.84 5.49
C SER A 180 9.15 -4.54 4.83
N VAL A 181 9.89 -4.66 3.72
CA VAL A 181 10.41 -3.54 2.93
C VAL A 181 9.45 -3.16 1.80
N PHE A 182 9.01 -4.10 0.99
CA PHE A 182 8.32 -3.84 -0.28
C PHE A 182 6.79 -3.90 -0.18
N GLY A 183 6.24 -4.40 0.95
CA GLY A 183 4.80 -4.64 1.06
C GLY A 183 4.32 -5.63 0.00
N GLY A 184 3.11 -5.44 -0.49
CA GLY A 184 2.51 -6.27 -1.55
C GLY A 184 2.60 -5.64 -2.95
N ILE A 185 3.62 -4.83 -3.25
CA ILE A 185 3.75 -4.17 -4.56
C ILE A 185 4.39 -5.13 -5.57
N PRO A 186 3.65 -5.64 -6.59
CA PRO A 186 4.10 -6.72 -7.48
C PRO A 186 5.41 -6.45 -8.18
N LYS A 187 5.65 -5.22 -8.59
CA LYS A 187 6.84 -4.83 -9.38
C LYS A 187 8.15 -5.13 -8.68
N TYR A 188 8.20 -5.08 -7.36
CA TYR A 188 9.43 -5.39 -6.63
C TYR A 188 9.71 -6.89 -6.58
N TYR A 189 8.67 -7.71 -6.64
CA TYR A 189 8.81 -9.17 -6.74
C TYR A 189 9.19 -9.62 -8.15
N GLU A 190 8.75 -8.91 -9.20
CA GLU A 190 9.28 -9.08 -10.55
C GLU A 190 10.78 -8.76 -10.62
N LEU A 191 11.21 -7.73 -9.89
CA LEU A 191 12.64 -7.37 -9.81
C LEU A 191 13.44 -8.46 -9.10
N ILE A 192 12.93 -9.02 -8.00
CA ILE A 192 13.52 -10.16 -7.29
C ILE A 192 13.59 -11.39 -8.20
N GLU A 193 12.51 -11.70 -8.95
CA GLU A 193 12.50 -12.79 -9.92
C GLU A 193 13.57 -12.62 -11.00
N THR A 194 13.76 -11.39 -11.49
CA THR A 194 14.71 -11.08 -12.56
C THR A 194 16.16 -11.15 -12.08
N LEU A 195 16.45 -10.56 -10.91
CA LEU A 195 17.81 -10.45 -10.38
C LEU A 195 18.26 -11.68 -9.57
N ARG A 196 17.32 -12.48 -9.08
CA ARG A 196 17.57 -13.70 -8.29
C ARG A 196 18.63 -13.49 -7.18
N PRO A 197 18.45 -12.49 -6.29
CA PRO A 197 19.40 -12.26 -5.22
C PRO A 197 19.50 -13.48 -4.29
N THR A 198 20.73 -13.82 -3.92
CA THR A 198 21.02 -14.93 -3.00
C THR A 198 21.02 -14.50 -1.53
N ASP A 199 21.15 -13.21 -1.27
CA ASP A 199 21.11 -12.61 0.07
C ASP A 199 20.20 -11.37 0.09
N PHE A 200 19.34 -11.30 1.10
CA PHE A 200 18.43 -10.17 1.29
C PHE A 200 19.17 -8.85 1.55
N ASN A 201 20.21 -8.87 2.40
CA ASN A 201 20.88 -7.64 2.79
C ASN A 201 21.71 -7.06 1.62
N ASP A 202 22.35 -7.91 0.83
CA ASP A 202 23.07 -7.48 -0.38
C ASP A 202 22.11 -6.88 -1.41
N PHE A 203 20.91 -7.46 -1.55
CA PHE A 203 19.89 -6.90 -2.42
C PHE A 203 19.43 -5.53 -1.96
N ILE A 204 19.19 -5.35 -0.68
CA ILE A 204 18.80 -4.04 -0.12
C ILE A 204 19.91 -3.01 -0.31
N ASP A 205 21.17 -3.39 -0.06
CA ASP A 205 22.31 -2.52 -0.29
C ASP A 205 22.40 -2.05 -1.75
N LEU A 206 22.31 -2.97 -2.69
CA LEU A 206 22.30 -2.68 -4.13
C LEU A 206 21.16 -1.73 -4.54
N MET A 207 19.98 -1.93 -3.99
CA MET A 207 18.78 -1.17 -4.39
C MET A 207 18.69 0.21 -3.75
N PHE A 208 19.21 0.39 -2.53
CA PHE A 208 18.98 1.62 -1.75
C PHE A 208 20.24 2.39 -1.36
N PHE A 209 21.38 1.74 -1.19
CA PHE A 209 22.55 2.40 -0.60
C PHE A 209 23.72 2.48 -1.57
N ARG A 210 24.12 1.38 -2.18
CA ARG A 210 25.24 1.31 -3.11
C ARG A 210 24.87 1.93 -4.45
N TYR A 211 25.72 2.84 -4.96
CA TYR A 211 25.53 3.46 -6.27
C TYR A 211 25.30 2.40 -7.37
N PRO A 212 24.30 2.56 -8.26
CA PRO A 212 23.48 3.74 -8.58
C PRO A 212 22.17 3.87 -7.76
N ARG A 213 21.86 3.06 -6.77
CA ARG A 213 20.71 3.15 -5.84
C ARG A 213 19.37 3.32 -6.56
N PRO A 214 18.97 2.42 -7.44
CA PRO A 214 17.84 2.64 -8.33
C PRO A 214 16.51 2.91 -7.60
N LEU A 215 16.26 2.24 -6.47
CA LEU A 215 15.01 2.43 -5.73
C LEU A 215 15.03 3.66 -4.82
N TYR A 216 16.20 4.11 -4.37
CA TYR A 216 16.31 5.31 -3.55
C TYR A 216 15.74 6.55 -4.27
N ASN A 217 16.22 6.80 -5.49
CA ASN A 217 15.80 7.96 -6.29
C ASN A 217 14.35 7.85 -6.75
N GLU A 218 13.93 6.64 -7.11
CA GLU A 218 12.58 6.39 -7.59
C GLU A 218 11.50 6.74 -6.57
N ILE A 219 11.69 6.37 -5.30
CA ILE A 219 10.69 6.64 -4.26
C ILE A 219 10.54 8.14 -4.03
N TYR A 220 11.65 8.88 -4.06
CA TYR A 220 11.61 10.33 -3.96
C TYR A 220 10.80 10.97 -5.11
N VAL A 221 11.09 10.55 -6.35
CA VAL A 221 10.37 11.06 -7.54
C VAL A 221 8.89 10.70 -7.46
N MET A 222 8.57 9.46 -7.11
CA MET A 222 7.18 8.99 -6.96
C MET A 222 6.40 9.82 -5.94
N LEU A 223 6.97 10.10 -4.78
CA LEU A 223 6.34 10.94 -3.75
C LEU A 223 6.15 12.38 -4.22
N LYS A 224 7.16 12.94 -4.91
CA LYS A 224 7.09 14.30 -5.45
C LYS A 224 6.00 14.45 -6.51
N GLU A 225 5.82 13.46 -7.37
CA GLU A 225 4.75 13.44 -8.37
C GLU A 225 3.36 13.29 -7.74
N GLU A 226 3.21 12.38 -6.77
CA GLU A 226 1.93 12.12 -6.09
C GLU A 226 1.47 13.36 -5.32
N ILE A 227 2.37 13.99 -4.57
CA ILE A 227 2.04 15.13 -3.70
C ILE A 227 1.97 16.43 -4.50
N GLY A 228 2.92 16.67 -5.40
CA GLY A 228 2.98 17.86 -6.23
C GLY A 228 3.27 19.14 -5.44
N LYS A 229 2.34 20.09 -5.46
CA LYS A 229 2.46 21.36 -4.74
C LYS A 229 2.52 21.12 -3.22
N ASP A 230 3.23 22.01 -2.50
CA ASP A 230 3.44 21.93 -1.05
C ASP A 230 4.19 20.67 -0.57
N PHE A 231 4.95 20.05 -1.47
CA PHE A 231 5.72 18.82 -1.20
C PHE A 231 6.49 18.91 0.13
N SER A 232 7.20 20.02 0.38
CA SER A 232 8.02 20.18 1.59
C SER A 232 7.23 20.04 2.90
N ASN A 233 6.00 20.59 2.96
CA ASN A 233 5.14 20.49 4.14
C ASN A 233 4.65 19.06 4.37
N TYR A 234 4.16 18.41 3.30
CA TYR A 234 3.71 17.03 3.36
C TYR A 234 4.85 16.06 3.69
N PHE A 235 6.01 16.30 3.07
CA PHE A 235 7.20 15.49 3.27
C PHE A 235 7.72 15.59 4.71
N GLY A 236 7.74 16.79 5.30
CA GLY A 236 8.08 17.00 6.71
C GLY A 236 7.18 16.17 7.63
N ILE A 237 5.87 16.14 7.37
CA ILE A 237 4.92 15.31 8.14
C ILE A 237 5.21 13.82 7.95
N LEU A 238 5.45 13.36 6.71
CA LEU A 238 5.81 11.96 6.46
C LEU A 238 7.08 11.56 7.21
N HIS A 239 8.10 12.42 7.19
CA HIS A 239 9.34 12.18 7.93
C HIS A 239 9.10 12.14 9.45
N ALA A 240 8.32 13.07 10.01
CA ALA A 240 7.98 13.04 11.43
C ALA A 240 7.19 11.79 11.81
N VAL A 241 6.25 11.34 10.97
CA VAL A 241 5.44 10.13 11.19
C VAL A 241 6.24 8.85 11.02
N SER A 242 7.35 8.85 10.28
CA SER A 242 8.21 7.67 10.14
C SER A 242 8.82 7.23 11.48
N GLN A 243 8.82 8.09 12.51
CA GLN A 243 9.12 7.68 13.87
C GLN A 243 7.96 6.86 14.45
N ARG A 244 8.27 5.77 15.18
CA ARG A 244 7.24 4.84 15.70
C ARG A 244 6.29 5.55 16.69
N GLY A 245 4.98 5.34 16.51
CA GLY A 245 3.97 5.70 17.51
C GLY A 245 3.78 7.19 17.75
N VAL A 246 3.90 8.00 16.72
CA VAL A 246 3.82 9.48 16.86
C VAL A 246 2.39 9.94 17.02
N THR A 247 2.19 10.84 17.98
CA THR A 247 0.90 11.53 18.19
C THR A 247 0.81 12.80 17.34
N PHE A 248 -0.41 13.32 17.15
CA PHE A 248 -0.62 14.59 16.45
C PHE A 248 0.22 15.75 17.02
N ASN A 249 0.26 15.87 18.36
CA ASN A 249 1.02 16.93 19.01
C ASN A 249 2.53 16.81 18.74
N ALA A 250 3.06 15.58 18.75
CA ALA A 250 4.47 15.34 18.42
C ALA A 250 4.80 15.75 16.98
N ILE A 251 3.92 15.45 16.02
CA ILE A 251 4.07 15.86 14.61
C ILE A 251 4.08 17.39 14.50
N ALA A 252 3.08 18.06 15.07
CA ALA A 252 2.95 19.51 15.00
C ALA A 252 4.15 20.23 15.65
N SER A 253 4.62 19.74 16.81
CA SER A 253 5.77 20.29 17.52
C SER A 253 7.08 20.08 16.76
N ALA A 254 7.32 18.90 16.19
CA ALA A 254 8.53 18.60 15.43
C ALA A 254 8.71 19.52 14.20
N LEU A 255 7.60 20.02 13.65
CA LEU A 255 7.61 20.88 12.47
C LEU A 255 7.37 22.35 12.76
N ASN A 256 7.23 22.75 14.03
CA ASN A 256 6.82 24.10 14.42
C ASN A 256 5.56 24.59 13.68
N MET A 257 4.64 23.67 13.39
CA MET A 257 3.42 23.96 12.65
C MET A 257 2.27 24.34 13.60
N VAL A 258 1.48 25.34 13.18
CA VAL A 258 0.19 25.63 13.83
C VAL A 258 -0.73 24.42 13.67
N SER A 259 -1.43 24.03 14.74
CA SER A 259 -2.29 22.84 14.79
C SER A 259 -3.31 22.73 13.65
N THR A 260 -3.88 23.87 13.21
CA THR A 260 -4.84 23.90 12.09
C THR A 260 -4.18 23.51 10.76
N SER A 261 -2.98 24.02 10.48
CA SER A 261 -2.22 23.67 9.27
C SER A 261 -1.76 22.22 9.30
N ALA A 262 -1.19 21.77 10.43
CA ALA A 262 -0.76 20.37 10.60
C ALA A 262 -1.94 19.40 10.42
N SER A 263 -3.12 19.72 10.97
CA SER A 263 -4.34 18.92 10.82
C SER A 263 -4.79 18.82 9.36
N LYS A 264 -4.75 19.92 8.60
CA LYS A 264 -5.11 19.94 7.18
C LYS A 264 -4.21 19.02 6.35
N TYR A 265 -2.89 19.19 6.48
CA TYR A 265 -1.93 18.36 5.75
C TYR A 265 -2.02 16.88 6.14
N LEU A 266 -2.14 16.61 7.45
CA LEU A 266 -2.28 15.23 7.94
C LEU A 266 -3.57 14.57 7.43
N SER A 267 -4.70 15.30 7.42
CA SER A 267 -5.95 14.81 6.86
C SER A 267 -5.83 14.47 5.38
N SER A 268 -5.18 15.31 4.58
CA SER A 268 -4.92 15.02 3.17
C SER A 268 -4.01 13.79 2.99
N LEU A 269 -2.96 13.63 3.81
CA LEU A 269 -2.10 12.44 3.76
C LEU A 269 -2.85 11.15 4.09
N ILE A 270 -3.89 11.23 4.93
CA ILE A 270 -4.73 10.07 5.28
C ILE A 270 -5.80 9.83 4.22
N GLN A 271 -6.54 10.85 3.80
CA GLN A 271 -7.77 10.71 3.02
C GLN A 271 -7.54 10.77 1.51
N ASP A 272 -6.71 11.74 1.06
CA ASP A 272 -6.50 11.99 -0.36
C ASP A 272 -5.35 11.16 -0.91
N TYR A 273 -4.22 11.16 -0.21
CA TYR A 273 -2.99 10.46 -0.63
C TYR A 273 -2.89 9.02 -0.12
N GLU A 274 -3.62 8.67 0.95
CA GLU A 274 -3.56 7.35 1.61
C GLU A 274 -2.13 6.92 2.00
N LEU A 275 -1.27 7.90 2.35
CA LEU A 275 0.13 7.68 2.72
C LEU A 275 0.31 7.44 4.22
N ILE A 276 -0.64 7.88 5.03
CA ILE A 276 -0.63 7.73 6.49
C ILE A 276 -1.88 6.97 6.93
N ARG A 277 -1.70 6.03 7.85
CA ARG A 277 -2.77 5.38 8.60
C ARG A 277 -2.77 5.87 10.04
N ARG A 278 -3.96 5.92 10.63
CA ARG A 278 -4.15 6.24 12.04
C ARG A 278 -4.64 5.00 12.79
N GLU A 279 -4.14 4.82 14.00
CA GLU A 279 -4.58 3.76 14.90
C GLU A 279 -5.05 4.36 16.23
N GLN A 280 -6.07 3.78 16.82
CA GLN A 280 -6.59 4.13 18.14
C GLN A 280 -6.64 2.89 19.00
N PRO A 281 -6.38 3.00 20.33
CA PRO A 281 -6.52 1.88 21.21
C PRO A 281 -7.98 1.41 21.25
N ILE A 282 -8.20 0.09 21.30
CA ILE A 282 -9.56 -0.47 21.32
C ILE A 282 -10.35 -0.07 22.57
N SER A 283 -9.68 0.23 23.68
CA SER A 283 -10.26 0.79 24.90
C SER A 283 -10.86 2.19 24.73
N LYS A 284 -10.85 2.73 23.49
CA LYS A 284 -11.49 4.02 23.06
C LYS A 284 -10.99 5.26 23.82
N LYS A 285 -9.79 5.28 24.33
CA LYS A 285 -9.17 6.47 24.88
C LYS A 285 -8.76 7.42 23.76
N LYS A 286 -9.70 8.25 23.24
CA LYS A 286 -9.58 9.11 22.03
C LYS A 286 -8.32 9.99 21.96
N LYS A 287 -7.71 10.35 23.08
CA LYS A 287 -6.52 11.23 23.14
C LYS A 287 -5.21 10.54 22.77
N LYS A 288 -5.22 9.26 22.39
CA LYS A 288 -4.02 8.45 22.15
C LYS A 288 -3.97 7.88 20.73
N THR A 289 -4.41 8.66 19.76
CA THR A 289 -4.27 8.27 18.35
C THR A 289 -2.80 8.33 17.94
N HIS A 290 -2.29 7.24 17.37
CA HIS A 290 -0.98 7.16 16.76
C HIS A 290 -1.09 7.16 15.23
N TYR A 291 -0.07 7.70 14.59
CA TYR A 291 0.03 7.79 13.14
C TYR A 291 1.23 7.00 12.64
N PHE A 292 1.06 6.33 11.52
CA PHE A 292 2.06 5.45 10.90
C PHE A 292 2.09 5.66 9.40
N ILE A 293 3.24 5.44 8.78
CA ILE A 293 3.33 5.39 7.32
C ILE A 293 2.56 4.17 6.81
N GLY A 294 1.70 4.39 5.81
CA GLY A 294 0.81 3.35 5.26
C GLY A 294 1.51 2.38 4.31
N SER A 295 2.62 2.77 3.68
CA SER A 295 3.39 1.96 2.73
C SER A 295 4.71 1.50 3.32
N ASN A 296 5.01 0.19 3.23
CA ASN A 296 6.23 -0.37 3.78
C ASN A 296 7.48 0.21 3.14
N ILE A 297 7.50 0.34 1.82
CA ILE A 297 8.68 0.84 1.11
C ILE A 297 8.96 2.32 1.40
N ILE A 298 7.90 3.13 1.55
CA ILE A 298 8.06 4.54 1.92
C ILE A 298 8.58 4.66 3.36
N ASP A 299 8.07 3.85 4.29
CA ASP A 299 8.53 3.83 5.68
C ASP A 299 10.00 3.38 5.77
N PHE A 300 10.37 2.34 5.04
CA PHE A 300 11.75 1.86 4.93
C PHE A 300 12.66 2.97 4.37
N TRP A 301 12.30 3.55 3.24
CA TRP A 301 13.07 4.59 2.59
C TRP A 301 13.28 5.83 3.46
N LEU A 302 12.23 6.29 4.17
CA LEU A 302 12.33 7.41 5.10
C LEU A 302 13.31 7.13 6.25
N LYS A 303 13.32 5.90 6.78
CA LYS A 303 14.15 5.50 7.93
C LYS A 303 15.60 5.21 7.59
N PHE A 304 15.85 4.58 6.46
CA PHE A 304 17.18 4.05 6.11
C PHE A 304 17.83 4.77 4.92
N GLY A 305 17.02 5.28 3.99
CA GLY A 305 17.50 6.01 2.84
C GLY A 305 17.57 7.51 3.12
N PHE A 306 16.40 8.16 3.19
CA PHE A 306 16.33 9.63 3.31
C PHE A 306 17.01 10.17 4.57
N SER A 307 16.84 9.51 5.73
CA SER A 307 17.50 9.91 6.97
C SER A 307 19.03 9.89 6.91
N GLN A 308 19.61 9.23 5.92
CA GLN A 308 21.05 9.08 5.70
C GLN A 308 21.51 9.74 4.39
N GLN A 309 20.67 10.60 3.79
CA GLN A 309 20.94 11.24 2.50
C GLN A 309 22.32 11.91 2.46
N ASP A 310 22.67 12.69 3.48
CA ASP A 310 23.97 13.38 3.55
C ASP A 310 25.16 12.43 3.49
N GLN A 311 25.04 11.25 4.09
CA GLN A 311 26.10 10.22 4.05
C GLN A 311 26.19 9.60 2.66
N LEU A 312 25.06 9.27 2.06
CA LEU A 312 24.99 8.72 0.71
C LEU A 312 25.52 9.70 -0.34
N ASP A 313 25.23 11.00 -0.20
CA ASP A 313 25.72 12.04 -1.12
C ASP A 313 27.22 12.30 -1.00
N ARG A 314 27.81 11.96 0.15
CA ARG A 314 29.27 11.98 0.37
C ARG A 314 29.97 10.69 -0.05
N GLY A 315 29.25 9.68 -0.54
CA GLY A 315 29.81 8.38 -0.92
C GLY A 315 30.13 7.44 0.25
N ASN A 316 29.55 7.70 1.43
CA ASN A 316 29.71 6.86 2.62
C ASN A 316 28.72 5.68 2.63
N ASP A 317 28.54 5.03 1.50
CA ASP A 317 27.54 3.95 1.29
C ASP A 317 27.71 2.81 2.31
N GLN A 318 28.96 2.44 2.62
CA GLN A 318 29.27 1.39 3.58
C GLN A 318 28.80 1.72 5.00
N LEU A 319 28.95 2.96 5.45
CA LEU A 319 28.47 3.38 6.78
C LEU A 319 26.95 3.32 6.88
N VAL A 320 26.25 3.67 5.80
CA VAL A 320 24.79 3.58 5.74
C VAL A 320 24.34 2.13 5.77
N TYR A 321 25.01 1.25 5.06
CA TYR A 321 24.72 -0.18 5.07
C TYR A 321 24.95 -0.81 6.45
N GLU A 322 26.02 -0.46 7.14
CA GLU A 322 26.29 -0.92 8.51
C GLU A 322 25.22 -0.44 9.51
N ASP A 323 24.77 0.82 9.39
CA ASP A 323 23.64 1.35 10.19
C ASP A 323 22.34 0.59 9.87
N PHE A 324 22.07 0.28 8.60
CA PHE A 324 20.95 -0.55 8.21
C PHE A 324 21.01 -1.92 8.88
N LEU A 325 22.10 -2.66 8.78
CA LEU A 325 22.26 -3.99 9.38
C LEU A 325 21.98 -3.98 10.88
N LYS A 326 22.44 -2.93 11.57
CA LYS A 326 22.24 -2.76 13.01
C LYS A 326 20.79 -2.47 13.39
N ARG A 327 20.08 -1.66 12.62
CA ARG A 327 18.74 -1.18 12.95
C ARG A 327 17.61 -1.99 12.31
N PHE A 328 17.88 -2.73 11.24
CA PHE A 328 16.88 -3.51 10.51
C PHE A 328 16.15 -4.55 11.38
N PRO A 329 16.80 -5.29 12.31
CA PRO A 329 16.08 -6.23 13.17
C PRO A 329 14.94 -5.57 13.97
N THR A 330 15.15 -4.37 14.48
CA THR A 330 14.10 -3.60 15.20
C THR A 330 12.98 -3.15 14.24
N PHE A 331 13.34 -2.69 13.05
CA PHE A 331 12.36 -2.34 12.03
C PHE A 331 11.53 -3.55 11.60
N PHE A 332 12.19 -4.69 11.38
CA PHE A 332 11.55 -5.94 10.99
C PHE A 332 10.58 -6.42 12.08
N SER A 333 10.97 -6.41 13.37
CA SER A 333 10.08 -6.77 14.46
C SER A 333 8.78 -5.98 14.46
N PHE A 334 8.87 -4.67 14.25
CA PHE A 334 7.69 -3.82 14.16
C PHE A 334 6.80 -4.14 12.93
N LYS A 335 7.42 -4.42 11.77
CA LYS A 335 6.66 -4.84 10.59
C LYS A 335 6.06 -6.23 10.77
N PHE A 336 6.76 -7.12 11.47
CA PHE A 336 6.28 -8.45 11.78
C PHE A 336 5.01 -8.42 12.66
N GLU A 337 4.96 -7.58 13.70
CA GLU A 337 3.74 -7.32 14.46
C GLU A 337 2.57 -6.93 13.52
N THR A 338 2.82 -6.01 12.60
CA THR A 338 1.80 -5.56 11.64
C THR A 338 1.33 -6.69 10.72
N MET A 339 2.23 -7.58 10.27
CA MET A 339 1.90 -8.75 9.45
C MET A 339 1.04 -9.75 10.23
N VAL A 340 1.40 -10.01 11.48
CA VAL A 340 0.61 -10.87 12.36
C VAL A 340 -0.80 -10.31 12.54
N ILE A 341 -0.93 -9.04 12.90
CA ILE A 341 -2.25 -8.41 13.11
C ILE A 341 -3.09 -8.45 11.84
N ARG A 342 -2.49 -8.28 10.67
CA ARG A 342 -3.20 -8.32 9.38
C ARG A 342 -3.83 -9.70 9.11
N LEU A 343 -3.16 -10.78 9.47
CA LEU A 343 -3.65 -12.15 9.29
C LEU A 343 -4.44 -12.69 10.50
N LEU A 344 -4.54 -11.91 11.58
CA LEU A 344 -5.20 -12.33 12.82
C LEU A 344 -6.66 -12.78 12.61
N PRO A 345 -7.50 -12.11 11.80
CA PRO A 345 -8.86 -12.58 11.52
C PRO A 345 -8.91 -14.00 10.95
N SER A 346 -8.04 -14.32 9.99
CA SER A 346 -7.96 -15.65 9.39
C SER A 346 -7.43 -16.69 10.37
N PHE A 347 -6.44 -16.31 11.17
CA PHE A 347 -5.91 -17.17 12.25
C PHE A 347 -6.99 -17.52 13.28
N LEU A 348 -7.72 -16.54 13.78
CA LEU A 348 -8.78 -16.74 14.76
C LEU A 348 -9.89 -17.64 14.21
N LYS A 349 -10.29 -17.45 12.95
CA LYS A 349 -11.28 -18.30 12.29
C LYS A 349 -10.84 -19.77 12.24
N ARG A 350 -9.57 -20.05 11.93
CA ARG A 350 -9.01 -21.42 11.90
C ARG A 350 -9.04 -22.09 13.29
N HIS A 351 -8.91 -21.29 14.34
CA HIS A 351 -8.94 -21.78 15.74
C HIS A 351 -10.34 -21.73 16.38
N GLY A 352 -11.40 -21.43 15.61
CA GLY A 352 -12.76 -21.36 16.14
C GLY A 352 -13.00 -20.20 17.11
N ILE A 353 -12.14 -19.19 17.12
CA ILE A 353 -12.23 -18.02 18.01
C ILE A 353 -13.03 -16.93 17.30
N GLY A 354 -14.29 -16.75 17.75
CA GLY A 354 -15.12 -15.63 17.30
C GLY A 354 -14.66 -14.31 17.94
N TYR A 355 -14.87 -13.19 17.23
CA TYR A 355 -14.52 -11.87 17.72
C TYR A 355 -15.54 -10.80 17.33
N ARG A 356 -15.66 -9.76 18.17
CA ARG A 356 -16.40 -8.54 17.88
C ARG A 356 -15.50 -7.38 17.51
N ILE A 357 -14.36 -7.27 18.18
CA ILE A 357 -13.36 -6.21 17.95
C ILE A 357 -11.96 -6.85 17.96
N ILE A 358 -11.13 -6.40 17.02
CA ILE A 358 -9.69 -6.67 16.97
C ILE A 358 -8.95 -5.35 16.89
N GLY A 359 -7.88 -5.18 17.62
CA GLY A 359 -6.99 -4.01 17.53
C GLY A 359 -5.86 -4.07 18.53
N LYS A 360 -5.02 -3.05 18.50
CA LYS A 360 -4.02 -2.80 19.53
C LYS A 360 -4.66 -2.07 20.71
N ASP A 361 -4.07 -2.23 21.89
CA ASP A 361 -4.43 -1.38 23.03
C ASP A 361 -3.19 -0.84 23.73
N TRP A 362 -3.23 0.44 24.10
CA TRP A 362 -2.13 1.08 24.81
C TRP A 362 -2.60 2.14 25.78
N GLY A 363 -1.84 2.28 26.84
CA GLY A 363 -2.03 3.26 27.87
C GLY A 363 -0.89 4.26 27.98
N LYS A 364 -0.69 4.82 29.18
CA LYS A 364 0.45 5.69 29.49
C LYS A 364 1.74 4.88 29.62
N ASP A 365 1.62 3.69 30.14
CA ASP A 365 2.70 2.82 30.63
C ASP A 365 2.53 1.36 30.20
N TYR A 366 1.71 1.09 29.18
CA TYR A 366 1.55 -0.24 28.59
C TYR A 366 1.19 -0.16 27.12
N GLU A 367 1.52 -1.21 26.39
CA GLU A 367 1.09 -1.51 25.02
C GLU A 367 0.87 -3.02 24.94
N PHE A 368 -0.26 -3.43 24.34
CA PHE A 368 -0.54 -4.80 23.93
C PHE A 368 -0.51 -4.87 22.41
N ASP A 369 0.25 -5.80 21.86
CA ASP A 369 0.45 -5.93 20.40
C ASP A 369 -0.87 -6.18 19.68
N PHE A 370 -1.74 -6.99 20.27
CA PHE A 370 -3.13 -7.05 19.85
C PHE A 370 -4.04 -7.49 21.00
N VAL A 371 -5.30 -7.10 20.87
CA VAL A 371 -6.38 -7.51 21.76
C VAL A 371 -7.58 -7.92 20.90
N VAL A 372 -8.17 -9.05 21.21
CA VAL A 372 -9.36 -9.58 20.57
C VAL A 372 -10.47 -9.67 21.61
N GLU A 373 -11.58 -9.00 21.37
CA GLU A 373 -12.75 -9.02 22.27
C GLU A 373 -13.90 -9.80 21.64
N ASN A 374 -14.47 -10.73 22.38
CA ASN A 374 -15.81 -11.27 22.12
C ASN A 374 -16.74 -10.98 23.32
N GLU A 375 -17.91 -11.62 23.40
CA GLU A 375 -18.92 -11.32 24.42
C GLU A 375 -18.38 -11.47 25.84
N ASN A 376 -17.70 -12.58 26.16
CA ASN A 376 -17.27 -12.94 27.50
C ASN A 376 -15.76 -12.99 27.69
N ASN A 377 -15.00 -13.08 26.59
CA ASN A 377 -13.57 -13.28 26.63
C ASN A 377 -12.82 -12.12 26.01
N ILE A 378 -11.63 -11.88 26.53
CA ILE A 378 -10.60 -11.06 25.89
C ILE A 378 -9.37 -11.93 25.70
N TYR A 379 -8.84 -11.95 24.48
CA TYR A 379 -7.54 -12.54 24.16
C TYR A 379 -6.54 -11.41 24.02
N ILE A 380 -5.45 -11.47 24.78
CA ILE A 380 -4.35 -10.51 24.73
C ILE A 380 -3.15 -11.20 24.09
N GLY A 381 -2.63 -10.59 23.05
CA GLY A 381 -1.50 -11.11 22.31
C GLY A 381 -0.21 -10.35 22.54
N GLU A 382 0.89 -11.10 22.63
CA GLU A 382 2.26 -10.59 22.61
C GLU A 382 3.02 -11.29 21.48
N ILE A 383 3.75 -10.50 20.70
CA ILE A 383 4.47 -10.95 19.49
C ILE A 383 5.96 -10.69 19.67
N LYS A 384 6.78 -11.71 19.50
CA LYS A 384 8.24 -11.59 19.52
C LYS A 384 8.84 -12.30 18.30
N THR A 385 9.76 -11.66 17.62
CA THR A 385 10.56 -12.30 16.56
C THR A 385 11.64 -13.23 17.10
N GLY A 386 11.88 -13.22 18.40
CA GLY A 386 12.85 -14.05 19.11
C GLY A 386 12.16 -14.94 20.14
N GLU A 387 12.58 -14.79 21.37
CA GLU A 387 12.20 -15.61 22.52
C GLU A 387 11.23 -14.87 23.44
N LEU A 388 10.28 -15.59 24.06
CA LEU A 388 9.30 -15.05 24.99
C LEU A 388 9.34 -15.81 26.32
N ASN A 389 9.48 -15.07 27.42
CA ASN A 389 9.39 -15.61 28.78
C ASN A 389 7.93 -15.52 29.26
N VAL A 390 7.27 -16.67 29.29
CA VAL A 390 5.83 -16.74 29.50
C VAL A 390 5.36 -16.16 30.85
N PRO A 391 5.94 -16.53 32.03
CA PRO A 391 5.53 -15.98 33.34
C PRO A 391 5.72 -14.45 33.41
N VAL A 392 6.77 -13.92 32.80
CA VAL A 392 7.03 -12.47 32.79
C VAL A 392 5.91 -11.72 32.06
N GLU A 393 5.54 -12.19 30.87
CA GLU A 393 4.48 -11.55 30.09
C GLU A 393 3.09 -11.73 30.74
N ILE A 394 2.77 -12.89 31.29
CA ILE A 394 1.52 -13.10 32.03
C ILE A 394 1.42 -12.15 33.21
N ASN A 395 2.49 -11.99 33.99
CA ASN A 395 2.49 -11.10 35.17
C ASN A 395 2.29 -9.65 34.74
N LYS A 396 2.98 -9.20 33.67
CA LYS A 396 2.83 -7.86 33.08
C LYS A 396 1.39 -7.62 32.62
N ILE A 397 0.82 -8.52 31.81
CA ILE A 397 -0.54 -8.42 31.30
C ILE A 397 -1.55 -8.43 32.46
N SER A 398 -1.40 -9.33 33.41
CA SER A 398 -2.31 -9.45 34.57
C SER A 398 -2.32 -8.19 35.43
N ALA A 399 -1.16 -7.56 35.67
CA ALA A 399 -1.07 -6.32 36.43
C ALA A 399 -1.84 -5.17 35.72
N ILE A 400 -1.78 -5.10 34.38
CA ILE A 400 -2.47 -4.09 33.60
C ILE A 400 -3.98 -4.35 33.57
N THR A 401 -4.40 -5.58 33.27
CA THR A 401 -5.82 -5.94 33.11
C THR A 401 -6.62 -5.78 34.41
N ARG A 402 -5.99 -5.98 35.57
CA ARG A 402 -6.62 -5.74 36.88
C ARG A 402 -6.95 -4.28 37.15
N ARG A 403 -6.13 -3.35 36.66
CA ARG A 403 -6.33 -1.90 36.91
C ARG A 403 -7.17 -1.20 35.84
N GLU A 404 -7.13 -1.65 34.59
CA GLU A 404 -7.80 -1.00 33.49
C GLU A 404 -9.26 -1.45 33.38
N THR A 405 -10.18 -0.48 33.37
CA THR A 405 -11.63 -0.72 33.41
C THR A 405 -12.15 -1.53 32.21
N PHE A 406 -11.53 -1.38 31.04
CA PHE A 406 -11.93 -2.09 29.82
C PHE A 406 -11.88 -3.62 29.97
N TYR A 407 -10.97 -4.14 30.79
CA TYR A 407 -10.74 -5.58 30.97
C TYR A 407 -11.54 -6.19 32.13
N LYS A 408 -12.20 -5.36 32.96
CA LYS A 408 -12.99 -5.83 34.09
C LYS A 408 -14.18 -6.67 33.62
N ASN A 409 -14.48 -7.71 34.39
CA ASN A 409 -15.60 -8.64 34.16
C ASN A 409 -15.50 -9.46 32.85
N LYS A 410 -14.30 -9.63 32.31
CA LYS A 410 -14.00 -10.49 31.16
C LYS A 410 -13.02 -11.59 31.55
N THR A 411 -13.18 -12.76 30.95
CA THR A 411 -12.17 -13.82 31.05
C THR A 411 -10.98 -13.47 30.18
N ILE A 412 -9.78 -13.44 30.76
CA ILE A 412 -8.55 -13.12 30.05
C ILE A 412 -7.90 -14.41 29.57
N ASN A 413 -7.66 -14.46 28.27
CA ASN A 413 -6.92 -15.51 27.56
C ASN A 413 -5.69 -14.89 26.90
N TYR A 414 -4.70 -15.71 26.58
CA TYR A 414 -3.43 -15.25 26.03
C TYR A 414 -3.15 -15.94 24.70
N ILE A 415 -2.61 -15.20 23.74
CA ILE A 415 -2.09 -15.73 22.48
C ILE A 415 -0.65 -15.24 22.33
N PHE A 416 0.31 -16.11 22.53
CA PHE A 416 1.72 -15.77 22.42
C PHE A 416 2.29 -16.26 21.09
N ILE A 417 2.92 -15.35 20.34
CA ILE A 417 3.52 -15.65 19.04
C ILE A 417 5.02 -15.35 19.15
N ALA A 418 5.84 -16.41 19.14
CA ALA A 418 7.29 -16.27 19.25
C ALA A 418 8.03 -17.47 18.62
N ASN A 419 9.31 -17.30 18.28
CA ASN A 419 10.13 -18.41 17.79
C ASN A 419 10.38 -19.46 18.86
N ARG A 420 10.55 -19.01 20.13
CA ARG A 420 10.77 -19.90 21.28
C ARG A 420 10.04 -19.36 22.50
N PHE A 421 9.61 -20.30 23.36
CA PHE A 421 8.92 -20.00 24.62
C PHE A 421 9.68 -20.62 25.78
N TYR A 422 9.98 -19.81 26.79
CA TYR A 422 10.58 -20.26 28.04
C TYR A 422 9.54 -20.37 29.15
N ASN A 423 9.71 -21.35 30.04
CA ASN A 423 8.87 -21.57 31.21
C ASN A 423 7.38 -21.63 30.84
N LYS A 424 7.05 -22.44 29.81
CA LYS A 424 5.65 -22.64 29.43
C LYS A 424 4.81 -23.09 30.60
N THR A 425 3.61 -22.53 30.69
CA THR A 425 2.59 -22.95 31.68
C THR A 425 1.52 -23.72 30.91
N GLU A 426 1.21 -24.92 31.37
CA GLU A 426 0.12 -25.72 30.79
C GLU A 426 -1.21 -25.27 31.40
N THR A 427 -1.90 -24.36 30.74
CA THR A 427 -3.23 -23.88 31.11
C THR A 427 -4.06 -23.68 29.84
N ASP A 428 -5.35 -24.00 29.92
CA ASP A 428 -6.28 -23.97 28.76
C ASP A 428 -6.51 -22.54 28.20
N ASN A 429 -6.11 -21.52 28.92
CA ASN A 429 -6.29 -20.13 28.52
C ASN A 429 -5.08 -19.53 27.80
N ILE A 430 -4.07 -20.33 27.43
CA ILE A 430 -2.88 -19.87 26.71
C ILE A 430 -2.69 -20.63 25.40
N LEU A 431 -2.64 -19.90 24.30
CA LEU A 431 -2.30 -20.43 22.99
C LEU A 431 -0.86 -20.02 22.59
N TYR A 432 -0.01 -21.01 22.37
CA TYR A 432 1.38 -20.84 21.94
C TYR A 432 1.50 -21.09 20.44
N VAL A 433 2.03 -20.13 19.71
CA VAL A 433 2.10 -20.22 18.23
C VAL A 433 3.48 -19.79 17.76
N THR A 434 4.14 -20.63 16.99
CA THR A 434 5.37 -20.21 16.30
C THR A 434 5.03 -19.46 15.00
N PRO A 435 5.90 -18.59 14.49
CA PRO A 435 5.70 -17.95 13.19
C PRO A 435 5.44 -18.95 12.05
N GLY A 436 6.14 -20.09 12.07
CA GLY A 436 5.92 -21.17 11.11
C GLY A 436 4.48 -21.71 11.12
N GLN A 437 3.88 -21.88 12.30
CA GLN A 437 2.48 -22.29 12.45
C GLN A 437 1.50 -21.17 12.12
N TYR A 438 1.83 -19.92 12.50
CA TYR A 438 0.96 -18.77 12.28
C TYR A 438 0.72 -18.46 10.81
N PHE A 439 1.79 -18.46 10.02
CA PHE A 439 1.76 -18.16 8.57
C PHE A 439 1.51 -19.40 7.70
N GLN A 440 1.11 -20.53 8.27
CA GLN A 440 0.61 -21.66 7.48
C GLN A 440 -0.72 -21.27 6.82
N SER A 441 -0.80 -21.51 5.51
CA SER A 441 -1.98 -21.27 4.68
C SER A 441 -3.13 -22.20 5.00
#